data_f6aaa84bdd365ffae928a4f0d03a1b89
#
_entry.id   f6aaa84bdd365ffae928a4f0d03a1b89
#
_cell.length_a   1.000
_cell.length_b   1.000
_cell.length_c   1.000
_cell.angle_alpha   90.00
_cell.angle_beta   90.00
_cell.angle_gamma   90.00
#
_symmetry.space_group_name_H-M   'P 1'
#
loop_
_entity.id
_entity.type
_entity.pdbx_description
1 polymer ?
#
loop_
_entity_poly.entity_id
_entity_poly.type
_entity_poly.pdbx_seq_one_letter_code
_entity_poly.pdbx_strand_id
1 'polypeptide(L)'
;MTPIEQLNTSQSVAERRVQRLLLDAINCTQSDDFYQYFDHFTPDAVWMMPAKRHDVTLSEAKQFYRFTDKFRFEQQVTIDEVQVFEHRGFARLSFDGYLIAKRDVSAPPIRSVSRHLWLFAENSDGQWLLTRDIWNNPSSAN
;
A
#
# COMPACT_ATOMS: atom_id res chain seq x y z
N MET A 1 24.00 -15.54 22.52
CA MET A 1 23.09 -14.50 22.04
C MET A 1 21.90 -15.13 21.36
N THR A 2 20.70 -14.67 21.67
CA THR A 2 19.52 -15.22 21.05
C THR A 2 19.30 -14.58 19.69
N PRO A 3 18.83 -15.34 18.70
CA PRO A 3 18.54 -14.77 17.38
C PRO A 3 17.54 -13.63 17.40
N ILE A 4 16.55 -13.69 18.31
CA ILE A 4 15.51 -12.65 18.38
C ILE A 4 16.09 -11.31 18.81
N GLU A 5 16.92 -11.31 19.85
CA GLU A 5 17.57 -10.09 20.32
C GLU A 5 18.49 -9.53 19.25
N GLN A 6 19.20 -10.41 18.57
CA GLN A 6 20.12 -10.00 17.51
C GLN A 6 19.36 -9.36 16.35
N LEU A 7 18.22 -9.93 15.94
CA LEU A 7 17.42 -9.36 14.87
C LEU A 7 16.88 -7.98 15.25
N ASN A 8 16.40 -7.82 16.49
CA ASN A 8 15.87 -6.54 16.95
C ASN A 8 16.96 -5.46 17.01
N THR A 9 18.16 -5.82 17.45
CA THR A 9 19.26 -4.85 17.55
C THR A 9 19.90 -4.56 16.21
N SER A 10 19.79 -5.48 15.22
CA SER A 10 20.37 -5.28 13.90
C SER A 10 19.51 -4.44 12.98
N GLN A 11 18.23 -4.27 13.30
CA GLN A 11 17.33 -3.48 12.48
C GLN A 11 17.66 -2.00 12.62
N SER A 12 17.96 -1.34 11.49
CA SER A 12 18.32 0.07 11.48
C SER A 12 17.12 0.96 11.78
N VAL A 13 17.40 2.23 12.10
CA VAL A 13 16.34 3.24 12.26
C VAL A 13 15.53 3.37 10.98
N ALA A 14 16.21 3.37 9.83
CA ALA A 14 15.54 3.46 8.53
C ALA A 14 14.58 2.29 8.32
N GLU A 15 15.03 1.08 8.62
CA GLU A 15 14.19 -0.11 8.45
C GLU A 15 12.94 -0.05 9.33
N ARG A 16 13.09 0.41 10.58
CA ARG A 16 11.94 0.57 11.48
C ARG A 16 10.96 1.63 10.99
N ARG A 17 11.48 2.74 10.47
CA ARG A 17 10.63 3.81 9.93
C ARG A 17 9.89 3.38 8.65
N VAL A 18 10.57 2.63 7.80
CA VAL A 18 9.95 2.05 6.61
C VAL A 18 8.86 1.07 7.00
N GLN A 19 9.12 0.21 7.98
CA GLN A 19 8.11 -0.74 8.46
C GLN A 19 6.87 0.02 8.97
N ARG A 20 7.07 1.11 9.72
CA ARG A 20 5.96 1.94 10.20
C ARG A 20 5.18 2.54 9.04
N LEU A 21 5.88 3.08 8.04
CA LEU A 21 5.26 3.63 6.84
C LEU A 21 4.35 2.58 6.16
N LEU A 22 4.89 1.39 5.95
CA LEU A 22 4.14 0.33 5.27
C LEU A 22 2.91 -0.08 6.05
N LEU A 23 3.04 -0.30 7.36
CA LEU A 23 1.92 -0.72 8.21
C LEU A 23 0.85 0.37 8.27
N ASP A 24 1.24 1.63 8.42
CA ASP A 24 0.29 2.74 8.48
C ASP A 24 -0.47 2.88 7.15
N ALA A 25 0.23 2.81 6.03
CA ALA A 25 -0.40 2.90 4.72
C ALA A 25 -1.35 1.73 4.46
N ILE A 26 -0.92 0.51 4.80
CA ILE A 26 -1.76 -0.69 4.67
C ILE A 26 -3.03 -0.53 5.50
N ASN A 27 -2.90 -0.09 6.75
CA ASN A 27 -4.07 0.08 7.62
C ASN A 27 -5.05 1.09 7.05
N CYS A 28 -4.57 2.16 6.43
CA CYS A 28 -5.44 3.14 5.78
C CYS A 28 -6.23 2.51 4.64
N THR A 29 -5.62 1.62 3.85
CA THR A 29 -6.33 0.99 2.72
C THR A 29 -7.48 0.11 3.19
N GLN A 30 -7.41 -0.43 4.40
CA GLN A 30 -8.41 -1.35 4.95
C GLN A 30 -9.39 -0.67 5.90
N SER A 31 -9.32 0.67 6.00
CA SER A 31 -10.17 1.45 6.89
C SER A 31 -11.36 2.06 6.13
N ASP A 32 -12.31 2.61 6.89
CA ASP A 32 -13.43 3.36 6.29
C ASP A 32 -12.97 4.66 5.65
N ASP A 33 -11.82 5.21 6.06
CA ASP A 33 -11.25 6.42 5.49
C ASP A 33 -10.03 6.06 4.64
N PHE A 34 -10.29 5.54 3.46
CA PHE A 34 -9.23 5.13 2.54
C PHE A 34 -8.31 6.29 2.17
N TYR A 35 -8.82 7.51 2.09
CA TYR A 35 -8.04 8.63 1.58
C TYR A 35 -6.84 9.00 2.44
N GLN A 36 -6.79 8.57 3.70
CA GLN A 36 -5.58 8.73 4.51
C GLN A 36 -4.38 7.98 3.93
N TYR A 37 -4.62 6.97 3.11
CA TYR A 37 -3.57 6.27 2.37
C TYR A 37 -2.72 7.24 1.54
N PHE A 38 -3.35 8.25 0.92
CA PHE A 38 -2.64 9.23 0.09
C PHE A 38 -1.71 10.14 0.89
N ASP A 39 -1.94 10.29 2.18
CA ASP A 39 -1.09 11.10 3.05
C ASP A 39 0.32 10.51 3.19
N HIS A 40 0.49 9.24 2.83
CA HIS A 40 1.77 8.54 2.90
C HIS A 40 2.58 8.64 1.61
N PHE A 41 2.12 9.43 0.63
CA PHE A 41 2.74 9.56 -0.68
C PHE A 41 3.34 10.95 -0.88
N THR A 42 4.39 11.02 -1.71
CA THR A 42 4.93 12.32 -2.16
C THR A 42 3.96 12.98 -3.13
N PRO A 43 4.02 14.34 -3.24
CA PRO A 43 3.14 15.04 -4.19
C PRO A 43 3.33 14.64 -5.65
N ASP A 44 4.53 14.19 -6.02
CA ASP A 44 4.87 13.76 -7.38
C ASP A 44 4.76 12.25 -7.56
N ALA A 45 4.08 11.56 -6.65
CA ALA A 45 3.90 10.12 -6.72
C ALA A 45 3.19 9.71 -8.01
N VAL A 46 3.49 8.49 -8.46
CA VAL A 46 2.91 7.94 -9.68
C VAL A 46 2.31 6.56 -9.37
N TRP A 47 1.13 6.33 -9.90
CA TRP A 47 0.47 5.03 -9.88
C TRP A 47 0.53 4.44 -11.28
N MET A 48 0.96 3.18 -11.38
CA MET A 48 0.89 2.40 -12.61
C MET A 48 -0.19 1.35 -12.41
N MET A 49 -1.38 1.66 -12.87
CA MET A 49 -2.58 0.86 -12.62
C MET A 49 -2.83 -0.12 -13.75
N PRO A 50 -3.42 -1.30 -13.44
CA PRO A 50 -3.85 -2.22 -14.49
C PRO A 50 -4.81 -1.53 -15.46
N ALA A 51 -4.70 -1.86 -16.74
CA ALA A 51 -5.55 -1.32 -17.81
C ALA A 51 -5.39 0.17 -18.07
N LYS A 52 -4.46 0.86 -17.42
CA LYS A 52 -4.13 2.26 -17.72
C LYS A 52 -2.86 2.30 -18.55
N ARG A 53 -2.87 3.07 -19.64
CA ARG A 53 -1.72 3.15 -20.56
C ARG A 53 -0.75 4.26 -20.19
N HIS A 54 -1.12 5.14 -19.27
CA HIS A 54 -0.30 6.28 -18.88
C HIS A 54 -0.15 6.31 -17.36
N ASP A 55 0.83 7.06 -16.90
CA ASP A 55 1.04 7.29 -15.48
C ASP A 55 -0.14 8.04 -14.89
N VAL A 56 -0.54 7.64 -13.69
CA VAL A 56 -1.63 8.25 -12.94
C VAL A 56 -1.04 9.13 -11.86
N THR A 57 -1.43 10.39 -11.83
CA THR A 57 -0.97 11.37 -10.84
C THR A 57 -1.71 11.21 -9.52
N LEU A 58 -1.27 11.92 -8.49
CA LEU A 58 -1.93 11.90 -7.17
C LEU A 58 -3.40 12.31 -7.27
N SER A 59 -3.70 13.40 -7.99
CA SER A 59 -5.09 13.85 -8.13
C SER A 59 -5.94 12.87 -8.92
N GLU A 60 -5.37 12.25 -9.95
CA GLU A 60 -6.08 11.22 -10.73
C GLU A 60 -6.29 9.95 -9.91
N ALA A 61 -5.32 9.57 -9.08
CA ALA A 61 -5.45 8.41 -8.21
C ALA A 61 -6.58 8.63 -7.19
N LYS A 62 -6.67 9.83 -6.63
CA LYS A 62 -7.77 10.17 -5.70
C LYS A 62 -9.12 10.03 -6.38
N GLN A 63 -9.22 10.41 -7.64
CA GLN A 63 -10.47 10.24 -8.40
C GLN A 63 -10.77 8.77 -8.67
N PHE A 64 -9.76 8.01 -9.05
CA PHE A 64 -9.92 6.57 -9.28
C PHE A 64 -10.50 5.87 -8.05
N TYR A 65 -10.04 6.24 -6.86
CA TYR A 65 -10.44 5.58 -5.61
C TYR A 65 -11.72 6.16 -4.99
N ARG A 66 -12.48 6.98 -5.72
CA ARG A 66 -13.75 7.52 -5.20
C ARG A 66 -14.78 6.45 -4.88
N PHE A 67 -14.66 5.26 -5.48
CA PHE A 67 -15.54 4.14 -5.12
C PHE A 67 -15.41 3.76 -3.65
N THR A 68 -14.30 4.12 -3.00
CA THR A 68 -14.11 3.84 -1.57
C THR A 68 -15.00 4.71 -0.67
N ASP A 69 -15.69 5.71 -1.22
CA ASP A 69 -16.72 6.42 -0.48
C ASP A 69 -17.90 5.48 -0.15
N LYS A 70 -18.13 4.47 -0.99
CA LYS A 70 -19.24 3.54 -0.86
C LYS A 70 -18.82 2.13 -0.49
N PHE A 71 -17.55 1.79 -0.68
CA PHE A 71 -17.02 0.45 -0.43
C PHE A 71 -15.77 0.54 0.43
N ARG A 72 -15.57 -0.49 1.26
CA ARG A 72 -14.36 -0.66 2.03
C ARG A 72 -13.63 -1.91 1.56
N PHE A 73 -12.32 -1.82 1.44
CA PHE A 73 -11.49 -3.00 1.26
C PHE A 73 -11.45 -3.80 2.56
N GLU A 74 -11.68 -5.08 2.44
CA GLU A 74 -11.54 -6.02 3.55
C GLU A 74 -10.70 -7.18 3.05
N GLN A 75 -9.40 -7.01 3.17
CA GLN A 75 -8.40 -7.90 2.59
C GLN A 75 -7.39 -8.33 3.64
N GLN A 76 -6.87 -9.52 3.47
CA GLN A 76 -5.65 -9.92 4.15
C GLN A 76 -4.48 -9.37 3.32
N VAL A 77 -3.61 -8.60 3.97
CA VAL A 77 -2.45 -7.99 3.32
C VAL A 77 -1.19 -8.65 3.84
N THR A 78 -0.34 -9.08 2.91
CA THR A 78 0.94 -9.71 3.24
C THR A 78 2.05 -8.86 2.66
N ILE A 79 3.04 -8.55 3.50
CA ILE A 79 4.29 -7.93 3.02
C ILE A 79 5.21 -9.07 2.63
N ASP A 80 5.38 -9.26 1.32
CA ASP A 80 6.15 -10.40 0.79
C ASP A 80 7.64 -10.14 0.80
N GLU A 81 8.05 -8.88 0.68
CA GLU A 81 9.47 -8.51 0.66
C GLU A 81 9.62 -7.03 0.96
N VAL A 82 10.67 -6.66 1.68
CA VAL A 82 11.06 -5.25 1.91
C VAL A 82 12.56 -5.15 1.74
N GLN A 83 13.01 -4.17 0.94
CA GLN A 83 14.43 -3.86 0.79
C GLN A 83 14.63 -2.36 0.98
N VAL A 84 15.62 -1.99 1.78
CA VAL A 84 15.98 -0.60 2.06
C VAL A 84 17.43 -0.39 1.66
N PHE A 85 17.67 0.60 0.79
CA PHE A 85 19.00 0.95 0.28
C PHE A 85 19.26 2.42 0.60
N GLU A 86 19.90 2.70 1.73
CA GLU A 86 20.19 4.05 2.21
C GLU A 86 18.91 4.88 2.36
N HIS A 87 18.55 5.70 1.38
CA HIS A 87 17.42 6.63 1.45
C HIS A 87 16.23 6.22 0.59
N ARG A 88 16.21 5.01 0.06
CA ARG A 88 15.12 4.52 -0.79
C ARG A 88 15.00 3.00 -0.68
N GLY A 89 13.92 2.50 -1.23
CA GLY A 89 13.71 1.07 -1.27
C GLY A 89 12.38 0.70 -1.89
N PHE A 90 12.01 -0.57 -1.71
CA PHE A 90 10.76 -1.09 -2.23
C PHE A 90 10.17 -2.14 -1.30
N ALA A 91 8.87 -2.36 -1.47
CA ALA A 91 8.16 -3.45 -0.83
C ALA A 91 7.29 -4.15 -1.85
N ARG A 92 7.22 -5.48 -1.76
CA ARG A 92 6.25 -6.27 -2.52
C ARG A 92 5.14 -6.69 -1.56
N LEU A 93 3.90 -6.53 -2.00
CA LEU A 93 2.74 -6.79 -1.16
C LEU A 93 1.69 -7.57 -1.94
N SER A 94 0.94 -8.37 -1.20
CA SER A 94 -0.23 -9.09 -1.73
C SER A 94 -1.45 -8.69 -0.94
N PHE A 95 -2.53 -8.33 -1.67
CA PHE A 95 -3.82 -7.95 -1.10
C PHE A 95 -4.85 -8.97 -1.58
N ASP A 96 -5.52 -9.64 -0.66
CA ASP A 96 -6.43 -10.74 -1.00
C ASP A 96 -7.67 -10.68 -0.13
N GLY A 97 -8.81 -10.39 -0.74
CA GLY A 97 -10.06 -10.32 -0.02
C GLY A 97 -11.21 -9.78 -0.87
N TYR A 98 -11.89 -8.79 -0.33
CA TYR A 98 -13.14 -8.33 -0.90
C TYR A 98 -13.29 -6.82 -0.75
N LEU A 99 -14.18 -6.26 -1.61
CA LEU A 99 -14.78 -4.96 -1.41
C LEU A 99 -16.15 -5.18 -0.79
N ILE A 100 -16.42 -4.49 0.31
CA ILE A 100 -17.66 -4.60 1.07
C ILE A 100 -18.40 -3.28 0.99
N ALA A 101 -19.69 -3.31 0.63
CA ALA A 101 -20.52 -2.10 0.62
C ALA A 101 -20.67 -1.57 2.04
N LYS A 102 -20.46 -0.28 2.24
CA LYS A 102 -20.49 0.31 3.58
C LYS A 102 -21.89 0.41 4.16
N ARG A 103 -22.90 0.61 3.29
CA ARG A 103 -24.26 0.88 3.74
C ARG A 103 -25.29 -0.16 3.32
N ASP A 104 -25.03 -0.88 2.23
CA ASP A 104 -25.95 -1.88 1.72
C ASP A 104 -25.48 -3.27 2.16
N VAL A 105 -25.98 -3.71 3.31
CA VAL A 105 -25.57 -4.99 3.88
C VAL A 105 -26.05 -6.19 3.05
N SER A 106 -27.01 -5.97 2.14
CA SER A 106 -27.50 -7.04 1.27
C SER A 106 -26.65 -7.21 0.00
N ALA A 107 -25.79 -6.23 -0.30
CA ALA A 107 -24.93 -6.33 -1.48
C ALA A 107 -23.88 -7.42 -1.28
N PRO A 108 -23.68 -8.32 -2.27
CA PRO A 108 -22.67 -9.35 -2.14
C PRO A 108 -21.27 -8.75 -2.18
N PRO A 109 -20.32 -9.33 -1.41
CA PRO A 109 -18.93 -8.89 -1.47
C PRO A 109 -18.37 -9.06 -2.88
N ILE A 110 -17.52 -8.12 -3.29
CA ILE A 110 -16.85 -8.16 -4.59
C ILE A 110 -15.42 -8.65 -4.37
N ARG A 111 -15.03 -9.71 -5.06
CA ARG A 111 -13.69 -10.27 -4.96
C ARG A 111 -12.66 -9.23 -5.39
N SER A 112 -11.61 -9.04 -4.58
CA SER A 112 -10.57 -8.06 -4.85
C SER A 112 -9.21 -8.63 -4.48
N VAL A 113 -8.39 -8.89 -5.50
CA VAL A 113 -7.04 -9.44 -5.33
C VAL A 113 -6.08 -8.60 -6.16
N SER A 114 -4.99 -8.18 -5.54
CA SER A 114 -3.95 -7.44 -6.25
C SER A 114 -2.58 -7.74 -5.68
N ARG A 115 -1.56 -7.57 -6.51
CA ARG A 115 -0.16 -7.70 -6.12
C ARG A 115 0.53 -6.40 -6.47
N HIS A 116 1.22 -5.82 -5.48
CA HIS A 116 1.77 -4.47 -5.57
C HIS A 116 3.27 -4.46 -5.41
N LEU A 117 3.89 -3.52 -6.11
CA LEU A 117 5.24 -3.06 -5.83
C LEU A 117 5.13 -1.60 -5.41
N TRP A 118 5.52 -1.32 -4.17
CA TRP A 118 5.58 0.04 -3.65
C TRP A 118 7.03 0.49 -3.58
N LEU A 119 7.33 1.65 -4.16
CA LEU A 119 8.63 2.29 -3.98
C LEU A 119 8.49 3.39 -2.93
N PHE A 120 9.53 3.59 -2.14
CA PHE A 120 9.55 4.63 -1.12
C PHE A 120 10.91 5.30 -1.07
N ALA A 121 10.95 6.49 -0.48
CA ALA A 121 12.17 7.27 -0.34
C ALA A 121 12.08 8.16 0.90
N GLU A 122 13.24 8.47 1.45
CA GLU A 122 13.38 9.42 2.55
C GLU A 122 13.60 10.82 1.97
N ASN A 123 12.81 11.81 2.44
CA ASN A 123 12.96 13.18 1.99
C ASN A 123 14.01 13.92 2.85
N SER A 124 14.25 15.20 2.53
CA SER A 124 15.25 16.01 3.22
C SER A 124 14.95 16.23 4.71
N ASP A 125 13.70 16.04 5.13
CA ASP A 125 13.30 16.17 6.53
C ASP A 125 13.39 14.85 7.29
N GLY A 126 13.88 13.80 6.65
CA GLY A 126 13.99 12.48 7.27
C GLY A 126 12.69 11.69 7.28
N GLN A 127 11.67 12.15 6.55
CA GLN A 127 10.39 11.48 6.47
C GLN A 127 10.38 10.49 5.31
N TRP A 128 9.92 9.27 5.58
CA TRP A 128 9.79 8.22 4.58
C TRP A 128 8.39 8.26 3.97
N LEU A 129 8.32 8.34 2.64
CA LEU A 129 7.07 8.42 1.91
C LEU A 129 7.08 7.48 0.72
N LEU A 130 5.90 7.00 0.35
CA LEU A 130 5.71 6.21 -0.86
C LEU A 130 5.80 7.12 -2.08
N THR A 131 6.45 6.63 -3.15
CA THR A 131 6.65 7.41 -4.38
C THR A 131 6.00 6.77 -5.58
N ARG A 132 5.80 5.45 -5.56
CA ARG A 132 5.22 4.69 -6.68
C ARG A 132 4.39 3.57 -6.14
N ASP A 133 3.27 3.31 -6.81
CA ASP A 133 2.43 2.14 -6.57
C ASP A 133 2.13 1.50 -7.92
N ILE A 134 2.64 0.30 -8.11
CA ILE A 134 2.49 -0.45 -9.35
C ILE A 134 1.82 -1.76 -9.00
N TRP A 135 0.74 -2.13 -9.70
CA TRP A 135 0.11 -3.40 -9.36
C TRP A 135 -0.52 -4.09 -10.56
N ASN A 136 -0.80 -5.35 -10.36
CA ASN A 136 -1.62 -6.15 -11.26
C ASN A 136 -2.72 -6.85 -10.48
N ASN A 137 -3.73 -7.31 -11.20
CA ASN A 137 -4.84 -8.07 -10.64
C ASN A 137 -4.72 -9.51 -11.16
N PRO A 138 -4.23 -10.46 -10.31
CA PRO A 138 -4.15 -11.86 -10.73
C PRO A 138 -5.54 -12.40 -11.03
N SER A 139 -5.62 -13.33 -11.97
CA SER A 139 -6.88 -13.97 -12.31
C SER A 139 -7.41 -14.75 -11.11
N SER A 140 -8.70 -14.58 -10.82
CA SER A 140 -9.35 -15.32 -9.74
C SER A 140 -9.60 -16.79 -10.09
N ALA A 141 -9.40 -17.17 -11.36
CA ALA A 141 -9.55 -18.53 -11.81
C ALA A 141 -8.36 -19.42 -11.45
N ASN A 142 -7.25 -18.83 -11.02
CA ASN A 142 -6.05 -19.58 -10.66
C ASN A 142 -6.01 -19.91 -9.20
#